data_2d026f77a1b838e1e8b6e99f0afdb3aa
#
_entry.id   2d026f77a1b838e1e8b6e99f0afdb3aa
#
_cell.length_a   1.000
_cell.length_b   1.000
_cell.length_c   1.000
_cell.angle_alpha   90.00
_cell.angle_beta   90.00
_cell.angle_gamma   90.00
#
_symmetry.space_group_name_H-M   'P 1'
#
loop_
_entity.id
_entity.type
_entity.pdbx_description
1 polymer ?
#
loop_
_entity_poly.entity_id
_entity_poly.type
_entity_poly.pdbx_seq_one_letter_code
_entity_poly.pdbx_strand_id
1 'polypeptide(L)'
;MTLPAITATYLGVLALIYAFLGLRVARFRRGNKIVFGDGDDRYLRSAIRAHANFAEYVPIIVIMNALLEMGGAASVQMHVLLGTLTVSRVLHPFGMHAKPMAPQFIVGRIVGMILTFLVLVASALLLLRRFALS
;
A
#
# COMPACT_ATOMS: atom_id res chain seq x y z
N MET A 1 -6.78 -23.01 14.85
CA MET A 1 -6.17 -22.01 13.97
C MET A 1 -7.21 -20.92 13.75
N THR A 2 -6.99 -19.72 14.23
CA THR A 2 -7.96 -18.63 14.09
C THR A 2 -7.81 -18.01 12.69
N LEU A 3 -8.94 -17.70 12.05
CA LEU A 3 -8.91 -16.98 10.78
C LEU A 3 -8.46 -15.53 11.00
N PRO A 4 -7.61 -14.95 10.12
CA PRO A 4 -7.13 -13.58 10.25
C PRO A 4 -8.21 -12.59 9.78
N ALA A 5 -9.29 -12.46 10.56
CA ALA A 5 -10.48 -11.70 10.18
C ALA A 5 -10.22 -10.19 10.05
N ILE A 6 -9.37 -9.62 10.92
CA ILE A 6 -8.99 -8.21 10.85
C ILE A 6 -8.19 -7.97 9.58
N THR A 7 -7.17 -8.79 9.33
CA THR A 7 -6.35 -8.69 8.11
C THR A 7 -7.21 -8.87 6.85
N ALA A 8 -8.15 -9.82 6.85
CA ALA A 8 -9.05 -10.05 5.72
C ALA A 8 -9.92 -8.81 5.42
N THR A 9 -10.43 -8.15 6.46
CA THR A 9 -11.22 -6.91 6.31
C THR A 9 -10.39 -5.79 5.66
N TYR A 10 -9.19 -5.54 6.17
CA TYR A 10 -8.30 -4.54 5.59
C TYR A 10 -7.84 -4.91 4.17
N LEU A 11 -7.60 -6.20 3.90
CA LEU A 11 -7.27 -6.69 2.56
C LEU A 11 -8.39 -6.38 1.56
N GLY A 12 -9.66 -6.54 1.96
CA GLY A 12 -10.81 -6.15 1.13
C GLY A 12 -10.77 -4.66 0.75
N VAL A 13 -10.54 -3.77 1.72
CA VAL A 13 -10.40 -2.32 1.47
C VAL A 13 -9.20 -2.02 0.56
N LEU A 14 -8.06 -2.63 0.84
CA LEU A 14 -6.84 -2.47 0.04
C LEU A 14 -7.02 -2.97 -1.40
N ALA A 15 -7.77 -4.06 -1.60
CA ALA A 15 -8.09 -4.58 -2.92
C ALA A 15 -8.95 -3.60 -3.74
N LEU A 16 -9.91 -2.92 -3.11
CA LEU A 16 -10.70 -1.87 -3.77
C LEU A 16 -9.84 -0.67 -4.18
N ILE A 17 -8.92 -0.25 -3.31
CA ILE A 17 -7.95 0.81 -3.64
C ILE A 17 -7.08 0.37 -4.82
N TYR A 18 -6.56 -0.85 -4.81
CA TYR A 18 -5.75 -1.40 -5.89
C TYR A 18 -6.51 -1.45 -7.23
N ALA A 19 -7.76 -1.93 -7.21
CA ALA A 19 -8.62 -1.95 -8.38
C ALA A 19 -8.85 -0.54 -8.94
N PHE A 20 -9.10 0.45 -8.06
CA PHE A 20 -9.23 1.85 -8.47
C PHE A 20 -7.96 2.38 -9.16
N LEU A 21 -6.78 2.10 -8.61
CA LEU A 21 -5.50 2.50 -9.21
C LEU A 21 -5.29 1.85 -10.58
N GLY A 22 -5.62 0.57 -10.73
CA GLY A 22 -5.55 -0.13 -12.01
C GLY A 22 -6.51 0.44 -13.06
N LEU A 23 -7.76 0.70 -12.67
CA LEU A 23 -8.73 1.35 -13.54
C LEU A 23 -8.29 2.75 -13.97
N ARG A 24 -7.64 3.49 -13.08
CA ARG A 24 -7.08 4.81 -13.41
C ARG A 24 -6.00 4.71 -14.49
N VAL A 25 -5.07 3.76 -14.38
CA VAL A 25 -4.06 3.48 -15.42
C VAL A 25 -4.75 3.13 -16.75
N ALA A 26 -5.73 2.23 -16.73
CA ALA A 26 -6.45 1.79 -17.91
C ALA A 26 -7.18 2.96 -18.61
N ARG A 27 -7.81 3.86 -17.83
CA ARG A 27 -8.48 5.07 -18.35
C ARG A 27 -7.50 6.02 -19.02
N PHE A 28 -6.34 6.31 -18.40
CA PHE A 28 -5.30 7.15 -19.00
C PHE A 28 -4.77 6.55 -20.30
N ARG A 29 -4.47 5.25 -20.33
CA ARG A 29 -4.01 4.56 -21.54
C ARG A 29 -5.02 4.66 -22.66
N ARG A 30 -6.30 4.39 -22.37
CA ARG A 30 -7.37 4.47 -23.36
C ARG A 30 -7.55 5.88 -23.90
N GLY A 31 -7.56 6.89 -23.02
CA GLY A 31 -7.74 8.30 -23.41
C GLY A 31 -6.63 8.81 -24.33
N ASN A 32 -5.39 8.37 -24.07
CA ASN A 32 -4.21 8.80 -24.85
C ASN A 32 -3.82 7.80 -25.97
N LYS A 33 -4.61 6.73 -26.18
CA LYS A 33 -4.34 5.66 -27.17
C LYS A 33 -2.95 5.00 -27.00
N ILE A 34 -2.47 4.89 -25.76
CA ILE A 34 -1.16 4.31 -25.40
C ILE A 34 -1.34 2.84 -25.04
N VAL A 35 -0.82 1.92 -25.86
CA VAL A 35 -0.92 0.47 -25.61
C VAL A 35 0.13 0.01 -24.61
N PHE A 36 1.38 0.45 -24.74
CA PHE A 36 2.52 0.07 -23.90
C PHE A 36 3.28 1.30 -23.41
N GLY A 37 4.02 1.13 -22.29
CA GLY A 37 4.79 2.22 -21.72
C GLY A 37 3.94 3.33 -21.13
N ASP A 38 4.49 4.52 -21.05
CA ASP A 38 3.84 5.74 -20.51
C ASP A 38 3.63 6.82 -21.59
N GLY A 39 4.14 6.60 -22.81
CA GLY A 39 4.00 7.53 -23.91
C GLY A 39 4.55 8.93 -23.64
N ASP A 40 5.54 9.04 -22.75
CA ASP A 40 6.09 10.29 -22.20
C ASP A 40 5.06 11.19 -21.49
N ASP A 41 3.86 10.64 -21.19
CA ASP A 41 2.84 11.34 -20.40
C ASP A 41 3.18 11.26 -18.91
N ARG A 42 3.42 12.41 -18.30
CA ARG A 42 3.75 12.54 -16.87
C ARG A 42 2.63 11.99 -15.97
N TYR A 43 1.37 12.21 -16.33
CA TYR A 43 0.23 11.78 -15.51
C TYR A 43 0.05 10.26 -15.58
N LEU A 44 0.20 9.67 -16.77
CA LEU A 44 0.16 8.23 -16.95
C LEU A 44 1.35 7.58 -16.22
N ARG A 45 2.56 8.12 -16.33
CA ARG A 45 3.75 7.64 -15.60
C ARG A 45 3.51 7.64 -14.09
N SER A 46 2.94 8.71 -13.57
CA SER A 46 2.61 8.81 -12.13
C SER A 46 1.55 7.79 -11.70
N ALA A 47 0.52 7.56 -12.52
CA ALA A 47 -0.51 6.57 -12.25
C ALA A 47 0.07 5.13 -12.26
N ILE A 48 0.89 4.79 -13.24
CA ILE A 48 1.60 3.51 -13.34
C ILE A 48 2.47 3.29 -12.10
N ARG A 49 3.26 4.30 -11.68
CA ARG A 49 4.13 4.19 -10.51
C ARG A 49 3.35 4.05 -9.21
N ALA A 50 2.21 4.74 -9.07
CA ALA A 50 1.36 4.58 -7.89
C ALA A 50 0.77 3.17 -7.78
N HIS A 51 0.29 2.60 -8.90
CA HIS A 51 -0.22 1.23 -8.97
C HIS A 51 0.88 0.19 -8.72
N ALA A 52 2.05 0.34 -9.37
CA ALA A 52 3.18 -0.56 -9.18
C ALA A 52 3.69 -0.55 -7.73
N ASN A 53 3.85 0.62 -7.13
CA ASN A 53 4.29 0.76 -5.74
C ASN A 53 3.32 0.08 -4.75
N PHE A 54 2.03 0.12 -5.00
CA PHE A 54 1.05 -0.62 -4.22
C PHE A 54 1.31 -2.13 -4.30
N ALA A 55 1.48 -2.66 -5.52
CA ALA A 55 1.72 -4.09 -5.75
C ALA A 55 3.07 -4.57 -5.19
N GLU A 56 4.07 -3.71 -5.11
CA GLU A 56 5.40 -4.02 -4.59
C GLU A 56 5.40 -4.24 -3.07
N TYR A 57 4.64 -3.44 -2.30
CA TYR A 57 4.74 -3.44 -0.83
C TYR A 57 3.55 -4.09 -0.11
N VAL A 58 2.33 -3.88 -0.59
CA VAL A 58 1.13 -4.31 0.13
C VAL A 58 1.04 -5.81 0.32
N PRO A 59 1.31 -6.67 -0.68
CA PRO A 59 1.16 -8.11 -0.53
C PRO A 59 2.03 -8.68 0.60
N ILE A 60 3.32 -8.32 0.64
CA ILE A 60 4.23 -8.83 1.67
C ILE A 60 3.82 -8.37 3.07
N ILE A 61 3.38 -7.11 3.21
CA ILE A 61 2.94 -6.56 4.50
C ILE A 61 1.67 -7.28 4.97
N VAL A 62 0.70 -7.51 4.08
CA VAL A 62 -0.55 -8.20 4.42
C VAL A 62 -0.28 -9.65 4.82
N ILE A 63 0.60 -10.36 4.11
CA ILE A 63 0.99 -11.74 4.47
C ILE A 63 1.60 -11.78 5.87
N MET A 64 2.55 -10.88 6.18
CA MET A 64 3.16 -10.81 7.51
C MET A 64 2.12 -10.54 8.60
N ASN A 65 1.19 -9.62 8.35
CA ASN A 65 0.15 -9.29 9.32
C ASN A 65 -0.86 -10.43 9.49
N ALA A 66 -1.21 -11.17 8.42
CA ALA A 66 -2.03 -12.37 8.53
C ALA A 66 -1.37 -13.43 9.44
N LEU A 67 -0.07 -13.68 9.26
CA LEU A 67 0.69 -14.60 10.11
C LEU A 67 0.76 -14.12 11.57
N LEU A 68 0.93 -12.83 11.81
CA LEU A 68 0.91 -12.25 13.16
C LEU A 68 -0.45 -12.45 13.83
N GLU A 69 -1.54 -12.17 13.10
CA GLU A 69 -2.91 -12.33 13.62
C GLU A 69 -3.22 -13.79 13.92
N MET A 70 -2.93 -14.71 13.00
CA MET A 70 -3.07 -16.15 13.19
C MET A 70 -2.22 -16.67 14.35
N GLY A 71 -1.06 -16.06 14.59
CA GLY A 71 -0.21 -16.31 15.73
C GLY A 71 -0.73 -15.71 17.04
N GLY A 72 -1.90 -15.02 17.07
CA GLY A 72 -2.52 -14.45 18.27
C GLY A 72 -1.99 -13.08 18.65
N ALA A 73 -1.57 -12.25 17.68
CA ALA A 73 -1.26 -10.86 17.93
C ALA A 73 -2.52 -10.08 18.40
N ALA A 74 -2.33 -9.08 19.26
CA ALA A 74 -3.44 -8.31 19.79
C ALA A 74 -4.20 -7.56 18.69
N SER A 75 -5.54 -7.53 18.77
CA SER A 75 -6.39 -6.86 17.76
C SER A 75 -6.03 -5.38 17.58
N VAL A 76 -5.72 -4.67 18.67
CA VAL A 76 -5.28 -3.27 18.60
C VAL A 76 -4.00 -3.13 17.75
N GLN A 77 -3.04 -4.02 17.94
CA GLN A 77 -1.80 -4.02 17.12
C GLN A 77 -2.11 -4.21 15.64
N MET A 78 -3.02 -5.14 15.29
CA MET A 78 -3.44 -5.37 13.91
C MET A 78 -4.11 -4.13 13.31
N HIS A 79 -5.04 -3.50 14.04
CA HIS A 79 -5.69 -2.27 13.57
C HIS A 79 -4.70 -1.11 13.38
N VAL A 80 -3.71 -0.95 14.26
CA VAL A 80 -2.68 0.08 14.10
C VAL A 80 -1.84 -0.17 12.85
N LEU A 81 -1.31 -1.38 12.65
CA LEU A 81 -0.46 -1.69 11.51
C LEU A 81 -1.23 -1.58 10.17
N LEU A 82 -2.37 -2.25 10.06
CA LEU A 82 -3.15 -2.30 8.82
C LEU A 82 -3.87 -0.98 8.53
N GLY A 83 -4.32 -0.27 9.57
CA GLY A 83 -4.88 1.07 9.44
C GLY A 83 -3.86 2.06 8.94
N THR A 84 -2.64 2.07 9.51
CA THR A 84 -1.53 2.91 9.04
C THR A 84 -1.16 2.57 7.60
N LEU A 85 -1.09 1.28 7.23
CA LEU A 85 -0.87 0.86 5.85
C LEU A 85 -1.95 1.43 4.93
N THR A 86 -3.22 1.27 5.29
CA THR A 86 -4.35 1.73 4.47
C THR A 86 -4.30 3.25 4.27
N VAL A 87 -4.09 4.02 5.32
CA VAL A 87 -3.91 5.48 5.24
C VAL A 87 -2.75 5.84 4.31
N SER A 88 -1.61 5.16 4.45
CA SER A 88 -0.46 5.40 3.57
C SER A 88 -0.77 5.14 2.11
N ARG A 89 -1.58 4.12 1.80
CA ARG A 89 -1.97 3.75 0.43
C ARG A 89 -3.01 4.69 -0.18
N VAL A 90 -3.83 5.32 0.65
CA VAL A 90 -4.73 6.40 0.20
C VAL A 90 -3.94 7.68 -0.09
N LEU A 91 -3.01 8.07 0.79
CA LEU A 91 -2.23 9.31 0.65
C LEU A 91 -1.26 9.26 -0.55
N HIS A 92 -0.58 8.16 -0.76
CA HIS A 92 0.51 8.04 -1.73
C HIS A 92 0.14 8.45 -3.17
N PRO A 93 -0.99 8.03 -3.76
CA PRO A 93 -1.37 8.40 -5.13
C PRO A 93 -1.59 9.89 -5.32
N PHE A 94 -2.07 10.60 -4.29
CA PHE A 94 -2.27 12.05 -4.37
C PHE A 94 -0.96 12.81 -4.51
N GLY A 95 0.10 12.36 -3.82
CA GLY A 95 1.42 12.97 -3.91
C GLY A 95 2.14 12.70 -5.22
N MET A 96 1.79 11.63 -5.94
CA MET A 96 2.47 11.25 -7.18
C MET A 96 2.24 12.24 -8.33
N HIS A 97 1.15 13.01 -8.31
CA HIS A 97 0.82 13.99 -9.34
C HIS A 97 1.24 15.42 -8.98
N ALA A 98 1.62 15.66 -7.73
CA ALA A 98 1.99 16.97 -7.25
C ALA A 98 3.34 17.43 -7.81
N LYS A 99 3.55 18.74 -7.86
CA LYS A 99 4.86 19.32 -8.16
C LYS A 99 5.85 18.97 -7.05
N PRO A 100 7.14 18.74 -7.36
CA PRO A 100 8.16 18.55 -6.34
C PRO A 100 8.10 19.65 -5.27
N MET A 101 8.25 19.27 -4.00
CA MET A 101 8.20 20.14 -2.82
C MET A 101 6.85 20.83 -2.51
N ALA A 102 5.81 20.59 -3.30
CA ALA A 102 4.46 21.03 -2.92
C ALA A 102 3.97 20.26 -1.67
N PRO A 103 3.11 20.86 -0.81
CA PRO A 103 2.57 20.16 0.38
C PRO A 103 1.96 18.81 0.05
N GLN A 104 1.24 18.69 -1.07
CA GLN A 104 0.65 17.43 -1.52
C GLN A 104 1.71 16.38 -1.87
N PHE A 105 2.86 16.80 -2.42
CA PHE A 105 4.00 15.91 -2.70
C PHE A 105 4.60 15.38 -1.40
N ILE A 106 4.82 16.26 -0.42
CA ILE A 106 5.40 15.90 0.87
C ILE A 106 4.46 14.94 1.61
N VAL A 107 3.20 15.33 1.81
CA VAL A 107 2.23 14.53 2.57
C VAL A 107 1.87 13.24 1.83
N GLY A 108 1.59 13.30 0.54
CA GLY A 108 1.18 12.11 -0.21
C GLY A 108 2.36 11.16 -0.45
N ARG A 109 3.41 11.63 -1.13
CA ARG A 109 4.50 10.76 -1.56
C ARG A 109 5.48 10.44 -0.44
N ILE A 110 6.00 11.45 0.27
CA ILE A 110 7.05 11.23 1.28
C ILE A 110 6.45 10.57 2.51
N VAL A 111 5.44 11.18 3.15
CA VAL A 111 4.83 10.61 4.35
C VAL A 111 4.18 9.27 4.06
N GLY A 112 3.48 9.13 2.92
CA GLY A 112 2.90 7.85 2.52
C GLY A 112 3.95 6.72 2.39
N MET A 113 5.13 7.00 1.84
CA MET A 113 6.23 6.03 1.76
C MET A 113 6.83 5.73 3.13
N ILE A 114 7.10 6.75 3.95
CA ILE A 114 7.63 6.57 5.31
C ILE A 114 6.70 5.65 6.12
N LEU A 115 5.40 5.93 6.13
CA LEU A 115 4.42 5.10 6.84
C LEU A 115 4.43 3.65 6.33
N THR A 116 4.55 3.44 5.02
CA THR A 116 4.65 2.09 4.46
C THR A 116 5.87 1.35 4.94
N PHE A 117 7.05 2.00 4.91
CA PHE A 117 8.29 1.38 5.40
C PHE A 117 8.26 1.14 6.91
N LEU A 118 7.66 2.03 7.68
CA LEU A 118 7.48 1.81 9.13
C LEU A 118 6.64 0.57 9.41
N VAL A 119 5.51 0.42 8.69
CA VAL A 119 4.66 -0.78 8.85
C VAL A 119 5.39 -2.04 8.37
N LEU A 120 6.10 -1.97 7.23
CA LEU A 120 6.88 -3.10 6.70
C LEU A 120 7.90 -3.60 7.72
N VAL A 121 8.73 -2.69 8.23
CA VAL A 121 9.80 -3.01 9.19
C VAL A 121 9.21 -3.47 10.53
N ALA A 122 8.19 -2.77 11.04
CA ALA A 122 7.53 -3.16 12.29
C ALA A 122 6.92 -4.56 12.20
N SER A 123 6.19 -4.86 11.11
CA SER A 123 5.60 -6.19 10.90
C SER A 123 6.67 -7.28 10.81
N ALA A 124 7.79 -7.01 10.11
CA ALA A 124 8.90 -7.94 10.00
C ALA A 124 9.57 -8.23 11.37
N LEU A 125 9.86 -7.18 12.15
CA LEU A 125 10.47 -7.34 13.48
C LEU A 125 9.54 -8.07 14.45
N LEU A 126 8.25 -7.76 14.43
CA LEU A 126 7.26 -8.46 15.26
C LEU A 126 7.15 -9.95 14.88
N LEU A 127 7.18 -10.25 13.57
CA LEU A 127 7.13 -11.62 13.08
C LEU A 127 8.38 -12.40 13.49
N LEU A 128 9.58 -11.82 13.32
CA LEU A 128 10.84 -12.41 13.76
C LEU A 128 10.86 -12.66 15.27
N ARG A 129 10.47 -11.66 16.06
CA ARG A 129 10.38 -11.81 17.51
C ARG A 129 9.46 -12.97 17.91
N ARG A 130 8.34 -13.13 17.22
CA ARG A 130 7.34 -14.12 17.58
C ARG A 130 7.72 -15.54 17.21
N PHE A 131 8.35 -15.75 16.06
CA PHE A 131 8.58 -17.07 15.49
C PHE A 131 10.06 -17.51 15.41
N ALA A 132 11.01 -16.57 15.49
CA ALA A 132 12.43 -16.91 15.48
C ALA A 132 13.07 -16.92 16.87
N LEU A 133 12.45 -16.26 17.87
CA LEU A 133 12.95 -16.16 19.23
C LEU A 133 12.07 -16.93 20.24
N SER A 134 11.07 -17.67 19.77
CA SER A 134 10.25 -18.62 20.53
C SER A 134 10.82 -20.03 20.36
#